data_f37dd80cb7b4b7a5f6eb18baca86737f
#
_entry.id   f37dd80cb7b4b7a5f6eb18baca86737f
#
_cell.length_a   1.000
_cell.length_b   1.000
_cell.length_c   1.000
_cell.angle_alpha   90.00
_cell.angle_beta   90.00
_cell.angle_gamma   90.00
#
_symmetry.space_group_name_H-M   'P 1'
#
loop_
_entity.id
_entity.type
_entity.pdbx_description
1 polymer ?
#
loop_
_entity_poly.entity_id
_entity_poly.type
_entity_poly.pdbx_seq_one_letter_code
_entity_poly.pdbx_strand_id
1 'polypeptide(L)'
;MPATEADLFARFDALGIAHVTHRHRPVFTADEGRDLKAAMPGGHTKNLFLKDKKGAIFLICAISDTVVDLNATSKLIASGRVSFGSAERLMEYLGVEPGSVTLFAIVNDPEHKVTLVLDEALFASDPVNFHPLKNNATTAISPADMLKFIRSLGREPVRLSFDAAGVPTRIEPDAAPAHV
;
A
#
# COMPACT_ATOMS: atom_id res chain seq x y z
N MET A 1 -6.24 -1.82 20.14
CA MET A 1 -5.22 -2.80 19.74
C MET A 1 -5.14 -2.91 18.24
N PRO A 2 -3.96 -2.90 17.64
CA PRO A 2 -3.85 -3.11 16.21
C PRO A 2 -4.40 -4.46 15.77
N ALA A 3 -4.91 -4.52 14.56
CA ALA A 3 -5.39 -5.76 13.98
C ALA A 3 -4.24 -6.76 13.85
N THR A 4 -4.57 -8.02 14.06
CA THR A 4 -3.62 -9.12 13.85
C THR A 4 -3.76 -9.64 12.42
N GLU A 5 -2.82 -10.49 12.04
CA GLU A 5 -2.89 -11.21 10.77
C GLU A 5 -4.20 -12.02 10.67
N ALA A 6 -4.61 -12.66 11.76
CA ALA A 6 -5.86 -13.41 11.80
C ALA A 6 -7.08 -12.51 11.57
N ASP A 7 -7.08 -11.32 12.17
CA ASP A 7 -8.14 -10.34 11.97
C ASP A 7 -8.23 -9.92 10.50
N LEU A 8 -7.07 -9.70 9.87
CA LEU A 8 -7.00 -9.32 8.47
C LEU A 8 -7.58 -10.41 7.57
N PHE A 9 -7.17 -11.66 7.78
CA PHE A 9 -7.66 -12.79 6.97
C PHE A 9 -9.15 -13.03 7.18
N ALA A 10 -9.64 -12.85 8.40
CA ALA A 10 -11.08 -12.96 8.67
C ALA A 10 -11.87 -11.91 7.89
N ARG A 11 -11.32 -10.70 7.75
CA ARG A 11 -11.94 -9.65 6.95
C ARG A 11 -11.95 -10.02 5.46
N PHE A 12 -10.84 -10.56 4.96
CA PHE A 12 -10.81 -11.02 3.57
C PHE A 12 -11.87 -12.09 3.32
N ASP A 13 -11.97 -13.06 4.21
CA ASP A 13 -12.96 -14.14 4.09
C ASP A 13 -14.40 -13.61 4.12
N ALA A 14 -14.67 -12.67 5.01
CA ALA A 14 -15.99 -12.04 5.11
C ALA A 14 -16.34 -11.24 3.85
N LEU A 15 -15.36 -10.71 3.15
CA LEU A 15 -15.56 -9.95 1.91
C LEU A 15 -15.56 -10.84 0.66
N GLY A 16 -15.30 -12.13 0.83
CA GLY A 16 -15.18 -13.04 -0.32
C GLY A 16 -13.91 -12.82 -1.12
N ILE A 17 -12.85 -12.30 -0.50
CA ILE A 17 -11.58 -12.04 -1.15
C ILE A 17 -10.71 -13.28 -1.09
N ALA A 18 -10.33 -13.81 -2.25
CA ALA A 18 -9.39 -14.92 -2.32
C ALA A 18 -7.98 -14.38 -2.04
N HIS A 19 -7.24 -15.07 -1.18
CA HIS A 19 -5.89 -14.65 -0.82
C HIS A 19 -4.99 -15.86 -0.62
N VAL A 20 -3.71 -15.69 -0.95
CA VAL A 20 -2.69 -16.74 -0.77
C VAL A 20 -1.53 -16.12 0.00
N THR A 21 -1.15 -16.74 1.11
CA THR A 21 -0.07 -16.26 1.94
C THR A 21 1.11 -17.20 1.89
N HIS A 22 2.29 -16.65 1.59
CA HIS A 22 3.56 -17.35 1.62
C HIS A 22 4.31 -16.97 2.89
N ARG A 23 4.64 -17.95 3.72
CA ARG A 23 5.46 -17.73 4.92
C ARG A 23 6.92 -17.75 4.53
N HIS A 24 7.71 -16.86 5.10
CA HIS A 24 9.13 -16.77 4.81
C HIS A 24 9.85 -16.09 5.99
N ARG A 25 11.18 -16.08 5.95
CA ARG A 25 11.96 -15.35 6.94
C ARG A 25 11.68 -13.84 6.83
N PRO A 26 11.84 -13.08 7.92
CA PRO A 26 11.72 -11.63 7.84
C PRO A 26 12.72 -11.05 6.84
N VAL A 27 12.26 -10.06 6.07
CA VAL A 27 13.05 -9.40 5.05
C VAL A 27 13.15 -7.91 5.38
N PHE A 28 14.35 -7.40 5.51
CA PHE A 28 14.60 -6.01 5.88
C PHE A 28 15.28 -5.22 4.77
N THR A 29 15.90 -5.88 3.79
CA THR A 29 16.56 -5.24 2.65
C THR A 29 16.04 -5.82 1.34
N ALA A 30 16.23 -5.05 0.26
CA ALA A 30 15.83 -5.49 -1.08
C ALA A 30 16.60 -6.75 -1.50
N ASP A 31 17.88 -6.82 -1.17
CA ASP A 31 18.72 -7.96 -1.54
C ASP A 31 18.26 -9.25 -0.86
N GLU A 32 17.89 -9.17 0.42
CA GLU A 32 17.38 -10.32 1.16
C GLU A 32 16.09 -10.87 0.57
N GLY A 33 15.26 -9.99 0.00
CA GLY A 33 13.97 -10.37 -0.56
C GLY A 33 14.01 -10.82 -2.00
N ARG A 34 15.13 -10.71 -2.68
CA ARG A 34 15.19 -10.93 -4.14
C ARG A 34 14.78 -12.35 -4.55
N ASP A 35 15.33 -13.36 -3.93
CA ASP A 35 14.99 -14.76 -4.23
C ASP A 35 13.58 -15.09 -3.77
N LEU A 36 13.09 -14.51 -2.69
CA LEU A 36 11.71 -14.72 -2.25
C LEU A 36 10.73 -14.12 -3.25
N LYS A 37 11.01 -12.95 -3.77
CA LYS A 37 10.18 -12.32 -4.79
C LYS A 37 10.15 -13.13 -6.07
N ALA A 38 11.29 -13.69 -6.48
CA ALA A 38 11.37 -14.51 -7.69
C ALA A 38 10.53 -15.78 -7.57
N ALA A 39 10.32 -16.28 -6.36
CA ALA A 39 9.53 -17.49 -6.12
C ALA A 39 8.02 -17.23 -6.01
N MET A 40 7.60 -15.98 -5.89
CA MET A 40 6.20 -15.63 -5.71
C MET A 40 5.69 -14.87 -6.94
N PRO A 41 4.62 -15.36 -7.59
CA PRO A 41 4.12 -14.71 -8.81
C PRO A 41 3.44 -13.38 -8.50
N GLY A 42 3.35 -12.57 -9.53
CA GLY A 42 2.63 -11.29 -9.47
C GLY A 42 3.51 -10.09 -9.19
N GLY A 43 2.89 -8.94 -8.96
CA GLY A 43 3.57 -7.69 -8.69
C GLY A 43 4.00 -7.58 -7.25
N HIS A 44 5.27 -7.30 -7.03
CA HIS A 44 5.80 -7.04 -5.69
C HIS A 44 5.73 -5.53 -5.44
N THR A 45 5.52 -5.15 -4.19
CA THR A 45 5.18 -3.77 -3.86
C THR A 45 6.15 -3.18 -2.85
N LYS A 46 6.23 -1.86 -2.88
CA LYS A 46 6.86 -1.06 -1.83
C LYS A 46 5.82 -0.12 -1.26
N ASN A 47 5.90 0.11 0.03
CA ASN A 47 4.93 0.90 0.76
C ASN A 47 5.68 1.97 1.54
N LEU A 48 5.40 3.23 1.25
CA LEU A 48 6.15 4.36 1.77
C LEU A 48 5.26 5.15 2.74
N PHE A 49 5.68 5.19 3.99
CA PHE A 49 4.97 5.93 5.03
C PHE A 49 5.61 7.31 5.18
N LEU A 50 4.86 8.35 4.88
CA LEU A 50 5.38 9.70 4.72
C LEU A 50 4.56 10.72 5.50
N LYS A 51 5.21 11.85 5.84
CA LYS A 51 4.52 13.00 6.44
C LYS A 51 4.97 14.27 5.75
N ASP A 52 4.12 15.28 5.72
CA ASP A 52 4.50 16.60 5.23
C ASP A 52 4.81 17.55 6.42
N LYS A 53 5.16 18.79 6.11
CA LYS A 53 5.50 19.77 7.13
C LYS A 53 4.35 20.13 8.06
N LYS A 54 3.12 19.97 7.60
CA LYS A 54 1.93 20.31 8.37
C LYS A 54 1.41 19.13 9.19
N GLY A 55 2.08 17.98 9.10
CA GLY A 55 1.69 16.79 9.85
C GLY A 55 0.70 15.89 9.12
N ALA A 56 0.37 16.17 7.86
CA ALA A 56 -0.44 15.26 7.07
C ALA A 56 0.34 13.99 6.78
N ILE A 57 -0.34 12.85 6.86
CA ILE A 57 0.27 11.53 6.77
C ILE A 57 -0.18 10.86 5.48
N PHE A 58 0.76 10.22 4.79
CA PHE A 58 0.52 9.55 3.51
C PHE A 58 1.09 8.14 3.54
N LEU A 59 0.37 7.22 2.92
CA LEU A 59 0.88 5.89 2.62
C LEU A 59 0.83 5.72 1.11
N ILE A 60 2.00 5.63 0.48
CA ILE A 60 2.11 5.42 -0.96
C ILE A 60 2.46 3.96 -1.19
N CYS A 61 1.59 3.25 -1.90
CA CYS A 61 1.80 1.86 -2.24
C CYS A 61 2.05 1.78 -3.75
N ALA A 62 3.16 1.20 -4.13
CA ALA A 62 3.58 1.16 -5.52
C ALA A 62 4.19 -0.19 -5.88
N ILE A 63 4.25 -0.50 -7.17
CA ILE A 63 5.03 -1.62 -7.65
C ILE A 63 6.50 -1.33 -7.31
N SER A 64 7.24 -2.37 -6.90
CA SER A 64 8.61 -2.20 -6.43
C SER A 64 9.52 -1.50 -7.44
N ASP A 65 9.33 -1.75 -8.73
CA ASP A 65 10.16 -1.16 -9.79
C ASP A 65 9.70 0.23 -10.22
N THR A 66 8.53 0.68 -9.77
CA THR A 66 8.07 2.03 -10.10
C THR A 66 8.98 3.06 -9.45
N VAL A 67 9.47 4.00 -10.23
CA VAL A 67 10.24 5.12 -9.70
C VAL A 67 9.26 6.14 -9.15
N VAL A 68 9.47 6.58 -7.91
CA VAL A 68 8.63 7.60 -7.27
C VAL A 68 9.52 8.79 -6.92
N ASP A 69 9.35 9.89 -7.64
CA ASP A 69 10.03 11.13 -7.31
C ASP A 69 9.23 11.80 -6.19
N LEU A 70 9.73 11.75 -4.97
CA LEU A 70 9.02 12.26 -3.80
C LEU A 70 8.77 13.76 -3.86
N ASN A 71 9.70 14.53 -4.44
CA ASN A 71 9.51 15.97 -4.58
C ASN A 71 8.37 16.30 -5.54
N ALA A 72 8.36 15.65 -6.70
CA ALA A 72 7.28 15.84 -7.68
C ALA A 72 5.94 15.34 -7.12
N THR A 73 5.95 14.22 -6.41
CA THR A 73 4.75 13.66 -5.79
C THR A 73 4.22 14.58 -4.71
N SER A 74 5.10 15.15 -3.89
CA SER A 74 4.70 16.11 -2.85
C SER A 74 3.94 17.29 -3.42
N LYS A 75 4.38 17.80 -4.55
CA LYS A 75 3.72 18.95 -5.21
C LYS A 75 2.29 18.64 -5.62
N LEU A 76 2.01 17.39 -5.91
CA LEU A 76 0.69 16.97 -6.39
C LEU A 76 -0.28 16.63 -5.24
N ILE A 77 0.20 16.03 -4.16
CA ILE A 77 -0.66 15.48 -3.12
C ILE A 77 -0.55 16.17 -1.76
N ALA A 78 0.53 16.89 -1.50
CA ALA A 78 0.83 17.41 -0.17
C ALA A 78 0.90 18.94 -0.17
N SER A 79 0.93 19.52 1.02
CA SER A 79 1.07 20.96 1.20
C SER A 79 2.51 21.42 1.14
N GLY A 80 3.44 20.50 1.04
CA GLY A 80 4.86 20.80 1.03
C GLY A 80 5.66 19.51 0.95
N ARG A 81 6.95 19.63 1.16
CA ARG A 81 7.87 18.50 1.04
C ARG A 81 7.51 17.39 2.02
N VAL A 82 7.50 16.16 1.53
CA VAL A 82 7.28 14.98 2.38
C VAL A 82 8.61 14.37 2.80
N SER A 83 8.59 13.71 3.95
CA SER A 83 9.72 12.93 4.46
C SER A 83 9.17 11.67 5.10
N PHE A 84 10.04 10.67 5.31
CA PHE A 84 9.60 9.43 5.93
C PHE A 84 9.15 9.67 7.37
N GLY A 85 8.05 9.03 7.75
CA GLY A 85 7.54 9.06 9.11
C GLY A 85 8.37 8.22 10.04
N SER A 86 8.37 8.55 11.34
CA SER A 86 9.10 7.81 12.35
C SER A 86 8.43 6.47 12.67
N ALA A 87 9.18 5.57 13.30
CA ALA A 87 8.63 4.31 13.79
C ALA A 87 7.48 4.54 14.78
N GLU A 88 7.57 5.58 15.59
CA GLU A 88 6.51 5.93 16.55
C GLU A 88 5.23 6.34 15.84
N ARG A 89 5.34 7.17 14.80
CA ARG A 89 4.18 7.58 14.02
C ARG A 89 3.58 6.41 13.24
N LEU A 90 4.42 5.55 12.73
CA LEU A 90 3.97 4.36 12.01
C LEU A 90 3.12 3.48 12.92
N MET A 91 3.59 3.24 14.13
CA MET A 91 2.84 2.45 15.12
C MET A 91 1.55 3.17 15.52
N GLU A 92 1.61 4.47 15.72
CA GLU A 92 0.44 5.27 16.11
C GLU A 92 -0.66 5.25 15.05
N TYR A 93 -0.31 5.43 13.79
CA TYR A 93 -1.29 5.58 12.71
C TYR A 93 -1.66 4.27 12.03
N LEU A 94 -0.70 3.36 11.86
CA LEU A 94 -0.93 2.13 11.10
C LEU A 94 -0.70 0.84 11.90
N GLY A 95 -0.23 0.95 13.13
CA GLY A 95 -0.12 -0.21 14.02
C GLY A 95 0.86 -1.29 13.58
N VAL A 96 1.86 -0.93 12.77
CA VAL A 96 2.88 -1.88 12.31
C VAL A 96 4.28 -1.31 12.58
N GLU A 97 5.26 -2.20 12.57
CA GLU A 97 6.66 -1.83 12.77
C GLU A 97 7.34 -1.51 11.44
N PRO A 98 8.47 -0.76 11.46
CA PRO A 98 9.29 -0.59 10.27
C PRO A 98 9.67 -1.96 9.69
N GLY A 99 9.65 -2.07 8.39
CA GLY A 99 9.85 -3.35 7.70
C GLY A 99 8.55 -4.09 7.42
N SER A 100 7.47 -3.71 8.10
CA SER A 100 6.15 -4.32 7.90
C SER A 100 5.13 -3.34 7.34
N VAL A 101 5.58 -2.21 6.79
CA VAL A 101 4.68 -1.20 6.19
C VAL A 101 3.93 -1.85 5.03
N THR A 102 2.63 -1.71 5.03
CA THR A 102 1.77 -2.41 4.08
C THR A 102 0.48 -1.66 3.86
N LEU A 103 -0.06 -1.78 2.67
CA LEU A 103 -1.40 -1.28 2.34
C LEU A 103 -2.44 -1.80 3.34
N PHE A 104 -2.33 -3.06 3.75
CA PHE A 104 -3.31 -3.67 4.64
C PHE A 104 -3.40 -2.99 6.01
N ALA A 105 -2.36 -2.24 6.39
CA ALA A 105 -2.34 -1.55 7.69
C ALA A 105 -3.37 -0.42 7.79
N ILE A 106 -3.99 0.00 6.70
CA ILE A 106 -5.07 0.99 6.75
C ILE A 106 -6.27 0.51 7.58
N VAL A 107 -6.37 -0.80 7.83
CA VAL A 107 -7.38 -1.36 8.73
C VAL A 107 -7.25 -0.79 10.15
N ASN A 108 -6.06 -0.32 10.51
CA ASN A 108 -5.78 0.27 11.82
C ASN A 108 -6.01 1.80 11.85
N ASP A 109 -6.53 2.38 10.78
CA ASP A 109 -6.77 3.81 10.67
C ASP A 109 -8.26 4.11 10.36
N PRO A 110 -9.17 3.74 11.28
CA PRO A 110 -10.61 3.89 11.01
C PRO A 110 -11.06 5.35 10.88
N GLU A 111 -10.29 6.28 11.41
CA GLU A 111 -10.61 7.71 11.32
C GLU A 111 -10.08 8.37 10.03
N HIS A 112 -9.46 7.59 9.17
CA HIS A 112 -8.93 8.04 7.87
C HIS A 112 -7.94 9.20 7.98
N LYS A 113 -7.04 9.10 8.95
CA LYS A 113 -6.00 10.12 9.16
C LYS A 113 -4.86 9.99 8.16
N VAL A 114 -4.70 8.82 7.56
CA VAL A 114 -3.67 8.55 6.56
C VAL A 114 -4.29 8.62 5.18
N THR A 115 -3.70 9.43 4.31
CA THR A 115 -4.11 9.49 2.90
C THR A 115 -3.45 8.33 2.17
N LEU A 116 -4.27 7.46 1.57
CA LEU A 116 -3.78 6.32 0.80
C LEU A 116 -3.60 6.71 -0.66
N VAL A 117 -2.39 6.49 -1.18
CA VAL A 117 -2.02 6.80 -2.56
C VAL A 117 -1.56 5.52 -3.24
N LEU A 118 -2.15 5.19 -4.37
CA LEU A 118 -1.84 3.98 -5.12
C LEU A 118 -1.20 4.30 -6.46
N ASP A 119 -0.15 3.55 -6.78
CA ASP A 119 0.45 3.50 -8.10
C ASP A 119 -0.52 2.78 -9.05
N GLU A 120 -0.85 3.41 -10.15
CA GLU A 120 -1.76 2.82 -11.14
C GLU A 120 -1.23 1.49 -11.68
N ALA A 121 0.07 1.29 -11.70
CA ALA A 121 0.70 0.03 -12.14
C ALA A 121 0.25 -1.17 -11.29
N LEU A 122 -0.20 -0.95 -10.06
CA LEU A 122 -0.74 -2.04 -9.23
C LEU A 122 -1.92 -2.73 -9.91
N PHE A 123 -2.73 -1.98 -10.64
CA PHE A 123 -3.93 -2.52 -11.29
C PHE A 123 -3.63 -3.33 -12.54
N ALA A 124 -2.39 -3.24 -13.05
CA ALA A 124 -1.93 -4.04 -14.17
C ALA A 124 -1.21 -5.32 -13.75
N SER A 125 -1.05 -5.52 -12.44
CA SER A 125 -0.36 -6.70 -11.88
C SER A 125 -1.38 -7.61 -11.21
N ASP A 126 -1.36 -8.89 -11.52
CA ASP A 126 -2.27 -9.85 -10.92
C ASP A 126 -1.52 -11.16 -10.62
N PRO A 127 -1.38 -11.53 -9.35
CA PRO A 127 -1.81 -10.81 -8.14
C PRO A 127 -0.87 -9.68 -7.74
N VAL A 128 -1.25 -8.92 -6.74
CA VAL A 128 -0.37 -7.97 -6.05
C VAL A 128 -0.04 -8.51 -4.66
N ASN A 129 1.18 -8.28 -4.22
CA ASN A 129 1.73 -8.88 -3.00
C ASN A 129 2.05 -7.83 -1.94
N PHE A 130 1.51 -8.03 -0.74
CA PHE A 130 1.74 -7.13 0.40
C PHE A 130 2.00 -7.95 1.66
N HIS A 131 2.69 -7.36 2.63
CA HIS A 131 2.85 -7.99 3.94
C HIS A 131 1.51 -8.01 4.70
N PRO A 132 1.13 -9.14 5.29
CA PRO A 132 -0.10 -9.23 6.08
C PRO A 132 0.13 -8.76 7.52
N LEU A 133 0.56 -7.50 7.69
CA LEU A 133 0.84 -6.82 8.95
C LEU A 133 2.13 -7.26 9.64
N LYS A 134 2.86 -8.20 9.05
CA LYS A 134 4.17 -8.68 9.54
C LYS A 134 5.07 -8.97 8.35
N ASN A 135 6.38 -8.87 8.55
CA ASN A 135 7.34 -9.06 7.45
C ASN A 135 7.86 -10.49 7.29
N ASN A 136 7.28 -11.46 8.00
CA ASN A 136 7.61 -12.88 7.86
C ASN A 136 6.59 -13.62 6.96
N ALA A 137 5.84 -12.89 6.19
CA ALA A 137 4.87 -13.44 5.24
C ALA A 137 4.57 -12.43 4.15
N THR A 138 4.05 -12.92 3.04
CA THR A 138 3.58 -12.09 1.93
C THR A 138 2.26 -12.66 1.45
N THR A 139 1.26 -11.80 1.32
CA THR A 139 -0.08 -12.20 0.90
C THR A 139 -0.40 -11.62 -0.47
N ALA A 140 -0.86 -12.49 -1.36
CA ALA A 140 -1.24 -12.15 -2.73
C ALA A 140 -2.76 -12.03 -2.83
N ILE A 141 -3.23 -10.94 -3.42
CA ILE A 141 -4.65 -10.75 -3.76
C ILE A 141 -4.74 -10.13 -5.16
N SER A 142 -5.91 -10.23 -5.79
CA SER A 142 -6.10 -9.57 -7.08
C SER A 142 -6.21 -8.06 -6.91
N PRO A 143 -5.89 -7.26 -7.95
CA PRO A 143 -6.09 -5.81 -7.89
C PRO A 143 -7.54 -5.42 -7.61
N ALA A 144 -8.50 -6.15 -8.18
CA ALA A 144 -9.91 -5.89 -7.93
C ALA A 144 -10.26 -6.09 -6.46
N ASP A 145 -9.73 -7.14 -5.85
CA ASP A 145 -9.95 -7.42 -4.44
C ASP A 145 -9.21 -6.44 -3.53
N MET A 146 -8.03 -5.98 -3.95
CA MET A 146 -7.33 -4.90 -3.26
C MET A 146 -8.23 -3.66 -3.14
N LEU A 147 -8.85 -3.26 -4.24
CA LEU A 147 -9.76 -2.11 -4.25
C LEU A 147 -11.01 -2.38 -3.42
N LYS A 148 -11.55 -3.60 -3.49
CA LYS A 148 -12.68 -4.02 -2.68
C LYS A 148 -12.38 -3.90 -1.19
N PHE A 149 -11.20 -4.35 -0.77
CA PHE A 149 -10.75 -4.23 0.61
C PHE A 149 -10.69 -2.77 1.04
N ILE A 150 -10.07 -1.92 0.22
CA ILE A 150 -9.95 -0.49 0.52
C ILE A 150 -11.33 0.15 0.67
N ARG A 151 -12.23 -0.12 -0.26
CA ARG A 151 -13.58 0.45 -0.25
C ARG A 151 -14.44 -0.09 0.89
N SER A 152 -14.19 -1.31 1.34
CA SER A 152 -14.88 -1.89 2.49
C SER A 152 -14.61 -1.10 3.78
N LEU A 153 -13.53 -0.35 3.80
CA LEU A 153 -13.15 0.50 4.94
C LEU A 153 -13.68 1.94 4.78
N GLY A 154 -14.52 2.19 3.78
CA GLY A 154 -15.07 3.52 3.53
C GLY A 154 -14.08 4.47 2.89
N ARG A 155 -13.03 3.96 2.24
CA ARG A 155 -11.98 4.77 1.65
C ARG A 155 -12.03 4.75 0.15
N GLU A 156 -11.57 5.84 -0.44
CA GLU A 156 -11.29 5.92 -1.86
C GLU A 156 -9.82 6.35 -2.01
N PRO A 157 -8.96 5.57 -2.67
CA PRO A 157 -7.55 5.92 -2.77
C PRO A 157 -7.31 7.02 -3.79
N VAL A 158 -6.24 7.80 -3.58
CA VAL A 158 -5.70 8.67 -4.62
C VAL A 158 -4.90 7.78 -5.56
N ARG A 159 -5.15 7.85 -6.85
CA ARG A 159 -4.47 7.01 -7.84
C ARG A 159 -3.54 7.88 -8.68
N LEU A 160 -2.29 7.47 -8.80
CA LEU A 160 -1.27 8.19 -9.55
C LEU A 160 -0.60 7.26 -10.55
N SER A 161 -0.38 7.78 -11.76
CA SER A 161 0.44 7.11 -12.76
C SER A 161 1.81 7.77 -12.75
N PHE A 162 2.89 6.99 -12.67
CA PHE A 162 4.26 7.51 -12.62
C PHE A 162 4.97 7.24 -13.94
N ASP A 163 5.65 8.25 -14.48
CA ASP A 163 6.46 8.05 -15.68
C ASP A 163 7.82 7.44 -15.33
N ALA A 164 8.70 7.25 -16.31
CA ALA A 164 9.99 6.61 -16.10
C ALA A 164 10.90 7.39 -15.15
N ALA A 165 10.70 8.69 -15.03
CA ALA A 165 11.46 9.55 -14.10
C ALA A 165 10.80 9.62 -12.71
N GLY A 166 9.64 9.02 -12.54
CA GLY A 166 8.91 9.02 -11.28
C GLY A 166 8.00 10.22 -11.09
N VAL A 167 7.71 10.96 -12.14
CA VAL A 167 6.80 12.11 -12.07
C VAL A 167 5.37 11.63 -12.16
N PRO A 168 4.53 11.99 -11.16
CA PRO A 168 3.16 11.48 -11.11
C PRO A 168 2.17 12.31 -11.93
N THR A 169 1.15 11.62 -12.41
CA THR A 169 -0.06 12.25 -12.96
C THR A 169 -1.24 11.64 -12.20
N ARG A 170 -2.15 12.48 -11.75
CA ARG A 170 -3.33 12.00 -11.04
C ARG A 170 -4.29 11.34 -12.02
N ILE A 171 -4.73 10.13 -11.67
CA ILE A 171 -5.77 9.43 -12.40
C ILE A 171 -7.10 9.78 -11.74
N GLU A 172 -8.01 10.33 -12.50
CA GLU A 172 -9.32 10.65 -11.96
C GLU A 172 -10.06 9.36 -11.63
N PRO A 173 -10.80 9.33 -10.51
CA PRO A 173 -11.63 8.18 -10.22
C PRO A 173 -12.60 7.99 -11.38
N ASP A 174 -12.78 6.73 -11.69
CA ASP A 174 -13.66 6.30 -12.72
C ASP A 174 -14.97 6.97 -12.54
N ALA A 175 -15.16 7.92 -13.35
CA ALA A 175 -16.38 8.57 -13.32
C ALA A 175 -17.36 7.62 -13.93
N ALA A 176 -17.39 6.74 -13.75
CA ALA A 176 -18.16 6.06 -14.21
C ALA A 176 -18.43 5.71 -15.30
N PRO A 177 -18.31 5.26 -15.36
CA PRO A 177 -18.65 4.83 -16.25
C PRO A 177 -19.86 5.15 -16.65
N ALA A 178 -19.96 5.79 -16.52
CA ALA A 178 -20.68 6.01 -16.81
C ALA A 178 -21.18 5.57 -17.71
N HIS A 179 -21.08 5.32 -17.84
CA HIS A 179 -21.15 5.05 -18.42
C HIS A 179 -21.68 4.47 -18.96
N VAL A 180 -21.93 4.60 -18.93
CA VAL A 180 -22.22 4.37 -19.46
C VAL A 180 -22.79 4.10 -19.71
#